data_cc9e8633dff382ecb64392317cd5f450
#
_entry.id   cc9e8633dff382ecb64392317cd5f450
#
_cell.length_a   1.000
_cell.length_b   1.000
_cell.length_c   1.000
_cell.angle_alpha   90.00
_cell.angle_beta   90.00
_cell.angle_gamma   90.00
#
_symmetry.space_group_name_H-M   'P 1'
#
loop_
_entity.id
_entity.type
_entity.pdbx_description
1 polymer ?
#
loop_
_entity_poly.entity_id
_entity_poly.type
_entity_poly.pdbx_seq_one_letter_code
_entity_poly.pdbx_strand_id
1 'polypeptide(L)'
;MMNRSKWYAAGEERGTDRNEPERVPSVPEVLLNSAPDHEEGDGGEALRTLGSRIRELQHEVEHLNSAVHEEQMLRIREQATLQRDKNSFEARTKLALFLDLLAIVDSFDHLVKHGEGTQDDSSLLVGSQAVLGQLNQFLARNGVHKLEGLEGNAYDSATCEIARVVADSGAPANTVVRVLRDGYKLGEMLLRPAMVDVASEPQVTVESSDVGKD
;
A
#
# COMPACT_ATOMS: atom_id res chain seq x y z
N MET A 1 -46.28 4.33 6.40
CA MET A 1 -45.03 3.83 5.81
C MET A 1 -44.60 4.81 4.73
N MET A 2 -43.78 5.80 5.08
CA MET A 2 -43.31 6.85 4.16
C MET A 2 -41.90 6.51 3.65
N ASN A 3 -41.78 6.53 2.35
CA ASN A 3 -40.63 6.14 1.53
C ASN A 3 -39.45 7.12 1.70
N ARG A 4 -38.34 6.65 2.25
CA ARG A 4 -37.08 7.40 2.56
C ARG A 4 -36.02 7.36 1.45
N SER A 5 -36.43 7.21 0.20
CA SER A 5 -35.48 7.03 -0.93
C SER A 5 -35.53 8.15 -1.98
N LYS A 6 -35.59 9.44 -1.55
CA LYS A 6 -35.66 10.55 -2.52
C LYS A 6 -34.72 11.74 -2.22
N TRP A 7 -33.62 11.54 -1.49
CA TRP A 7 -32.72 12.65 -1.14
C TRP A 7 -31.26 12.47 -1.59
N TYR A 8 -30.96 11.53 -2.50
CA TYR A 8 -29.57 11.31 -2.99
C TYR A 8 -29.44 11.42 -4.52
N ALA A 9 -30.20 12.31 -5.15
CA ALA A 9 -30.02 12.56 -6.58
C ALA A 9 -30.29 14.04 -6.92
N ALA A 10 -29.41 14.93 -6.43
CA ALA A 10 -29.27 16.30 -6.97
C ALA A 10 -28.05 16.96 -6.34
N GLY A 11 -26.85 16.70 -6.87
CA GLY A 11 -25.61 17.29 -6.36
C GLY A 11 -24.39 17.07 -7.23
N GLU A 12 -24.57 16.67 -8.48
CA GLU A 12 -23.48 16.71 -9.48
C GLU A 12 -23.83 17.77 -10.51
N GLU A 13 -23.14 18.86 -10.44
CA GLU A 13 -22.77 19.83 -11.47
C GLU A 13 -22.69 21.23 -10.86
N ARG A 14 -21.57 21.49 -10.23
CA ARG A 14 -20.91 22.82 -10.23
C ARG A 14 -19.45 22.66 -9.76
N GLY A 15 -18.63 22.05 -10.60
CA GLY A 15 -17.19 22.24 -10.57
C GLY A 15 -16.89 23.69 -11.00
N THR A 16 -17.05 24.64 -10.11
CA THR A 16 -16.41 25.94 -10.28
C THR A 16 -14.96 25.78 -9.85
N ASP A 17 -14.12 25.62 -10.83
CA ASP A 17 -12.69 25.84 -10.78
C ASP A 17 -12.43 27.26 -10.26
N ARG A 18 -12.40 27.44 -8.92
CA ARG A 18 -12.21 28.73 -8.24
C ARG A 18 -10.79 28.82 -7.70
N ASN A 19 -9.82 28.47 -8.50
CA ASN A 19 -8.44 28.65 -8.08
C ASN A 19 -7.51 29.11 -9.20
N GLU A 20 -8.04 29.73 -10.24
CA GLU A 20 -7.19 30.62 -11.04
C GLU A 20 -7.07 31.94 -10.26
N PRO A 21 -5.85 32.37 -9.90
CA PRO A 21 -5.66 33.72 -9.38
C PRO A 21 -6.18 34.70 -10.46
N GLU A 22 -7.18 35.52 -10.11
CA GLU A 22 -7.65 36.62 -10.98
C GLU A 22 -6.41 37.36 -11.49
N ARG A 23 -6.16 37.24 -12.79
CA ARG A 23 -5.13 38.03 -13.45
C ARG A 23 -5.53 39.49 -13.29
N VAL A 24 -4.82 40.19 -12.44
CA VAL A 24 -4.90 41.65 -12.36
C VAL A 24 -4.74 42.18 -13.78
N PRO A 25 -5.71 42.91 -14.34
CA PRO A 25 -5.64 43.39 -15.71
C PRO A 25 -4.36 44.23 -15.87
N SER A 26 -3.48 43.77 -16.75
CA SER A 26 -2.29 44.54 -17.11
C SER A 26 -2.74 45.88 -17.68
N VAL A 27 -2.28 46.97 -17.10
CA VAL A 27 -2.49 48.32 -17.63
C VAL A 27 -1.96 48.31 -19.06
N PRO A 28 -2.73 48.72 -20.08
CA PRO A 28 -2.27 48.68 -21.46
C PRO A 28 -0.99 49.52 -21.60
N GLU A 29 0.04 48.92 -22.15
CA GLU A 29 1.36 49.52 -22.41
C GLU A 29 1.29 50.85 -23.22
N VAL A 30 0.16 51.01 -23.93
CA VAL A 30 -0.17 52.19 -24.73
C VAL A 30 -0.37 53.44 -23.87
N LEU A 31 -0.78 53.31 -22.60
CA LEU A 31 -0.97 54.47 -21.69
C LEU A 31 0.34 54.94 -21.04
N LEU A 32 1.37 54.11 -21.06
CA LEU A 32 2.68 54.44 -20.48
C LEU A 32 3.61 55.19 -21.47
N ASN A 33 3.39 55.04 -22.78
CA ASN A 33 4.26 55.60 -23.82
C ASN A 33 3.72 56.81 -24.55
N SER A 34 2.48 57.26 -24.27
CA SER A 34 1.89 58.47 -24.86
C SER A 34 1.98 59.67 -23.88
N ALA A 35 3.18 60.04 -23.49
CA ALA A 35 3.38 61.34 -22.88
C ALA A 35 3.47 62.38 -24.01
N PRO A 36 2.61 63.41 -24.08
CA PRO A 36 2.80 64.52 -25.03
C PRO A 36 4.04 65.31 -24.63
N ASP A 37 4.91 65.58 -25.62
CA ASP A 37 6.20 66.27 -25.46
C ASP A 37 6.09 67.77 -25.19
N HIS A 38 5.00 68.31 -24.76
CA HIS A 38 4.82 69.70 -24.47
C HIS A 38 3.87 69.97 -23.30
N GLU A 39 4.43 70.20 -22.15
CA GLU A 39 4.12 71.27 -21.18
C GLU A 39 4.98 71.05 -19.94
N GLU A 40 6.00 71.97 -19.83
CA GLU A 40 6.78 72.19 -18.61
C GLU A 40 5.85 72.83 -17.58
N GLY A 41 5.07 72.02 -16.86
CA GLY A 41 4.25 72.43 -15.76
C GLY A 41 4.27 71.37 -14.69
N ASP A 42 4.05 71.70 -13.43
CA ASP A 42 3.98 70.90 -12.20
C ASP A 42 3.21 69.55 -12.35
N GLY A 43 2.31 69.47 -13.33
CA GLY A 43 1.55 68.23 -13.68
C GLY A 43 2.39 67.13 -14.36
N GLY A 44 3.44 67.49 -15.12
CA GLY A 44 4.27 66.47 -15.81
C GLY A 44 5.18 65.73 -14.86
N GLU A 45 5.70 66.36 -13.83
CA GLU A 45 6.52 65.73 -12.80
C GLU A 45 5.67 64.81 -11.89
N ALA A 46 4.47 65.22 -11.55
CA ALA A 46 3.53 64.40 -10.80
C ALA A 46 3.14 63.12 -11.56
N LEU A 47 2.88 63.18 -12.87
CA LEU A 47 2.59 62.02 -13.72
C LEU A 47 3.77 61.05 -13.82
N ARG A 48 5.01 61.55 -13.94
CA ARG A 48 6.22 60.72 -13.93
C ARG A 48 6.41 60.01 -12.60
N THR A 49 6.17 60.69 -11.47
CA THR A 49 6.25 60.15 -10.12
C THR A 49 5.20 59.07 -9.91
N LEU A 50 3.98 59.30 -10.35
CA LEU A 50 2.90 58.27 -10.29
C LEU A 50 3.23 57.06 -11.17
N GLY A 51 3.76 57.30 -12.38
CA GLY A 51 4.19 56.19 -13.26
C GLY A 51 5.32 55.34 -12.68
N SER A 52 6.30 55.98 -11.98
CA SER A 52 7.33 55.19 -11.28
C SER A 52 6.78 54.43 -10.10
N ARG A 53 5.85 54.99 -9.34
CA ARG A 53 5.22 54.28 -8.21
C ARG A 53 4.36 53.13 -8.67
N ILE A 54 3.63 53.24 -9.78
CA ILE A 54 2.87 52.15 -10.39
C ILE A 54 3.78 50.97 -10.77
N ARG A 55 4.93 51.28 -11.43
CA ARG A 55 5.90 50.22 -11.80
C ARG A 55 6.51 49.54 -10.57
N GLU A 56 6.82 50.28 -9.53
CA GLU A 56 7.33 49.73 -8.28
C GLU A 56 6.31 48.80 -7.64
N LEU A 57 5.04 49.23 -7.53
CA LEU A 57 3.97 48.40 -6.99
C LEU A 57 3.69 47.17 -7.86
N GLN A 58 3.75 47.28 -9.18
CA GLN A 58 3.60 46.12 -10.07
C GLN A 58 4.70 45.10 -9.82
N HIS A 59 5.96 45.52 -9.70
CA HIS A 59 7.08 44.64 -9.40
C HIS A 59 6.93 43.98 -8.02
N GLU A 60 6.44 44.72 -7.02
CA GLU A 60 6.17 44.18 -5.68
C GLU A 60 5.04 43.12 -5.71
N VAL A 61 3.98 43.37 -6.47
CA VAL A 61 2.87 42.42 -6.67
C VAL A 61 3.36 41.14 -7.38
N GLU A 62 4.18 41.26 -8.42
CA GLU A 62 4.76 40.10 -9.09
C GLU A 62 5.65 39.28 -8.14
N HIS A 63 6.48 39.96 -7.36
CA HIS A 63 7.34 39.32 -6.36
C HIS A 63 6.50 38.57 -5.30
N LEU A 64 5.46 39.22 -4.75
CA LEU A 64 4.57 38.60 -3.77
C LEU A 64 3.80 37.45 -4.36
N ASN A 65 3.30 37.55 -5.59
CA ASN A 65 2.62 36.47 -6.27
C ASN A 65 3.54 35.24 -6.47
N SER A 66 4.79 35.48 -6.85
CA SER A 66 5.79 34.42 -6.98
C SER A 66 6.07 33.73 -5.64
N ALA A 67 6.24 34.50 -4.57
CA ALA A 67 6.46 33.98 -3.23
C ALA A 67 5.25 33.14 -2.72
N VAL A 68 4.03 33.62 -2.96
CA VAL A 68 2.80 32.88 -2.62
C VAL A 68 2.72 31.58 -3.42
N HIS A 69 3.07 31.62 -4.71
CA HIS A 69 3.07 30.41 -5.54
C HIS A 69 4.10 29.38 -5.04
N GLU A 70 5.30 29.81 -4.71
CA GLU A 70 6.34 28.93 -4.14
C GLU A 70 5.89 28.29 -2.81
N GLU A 71 5.29 29.10 -1.93
CA GLU A 71 4.75 28.61 -0.65
C GLU A 71 3.62 27.57 -0.86
N GLN A 72 2.72 27.84 -1.80
CA GLN A 72 1.65 26.90 -2.14
C GLN A 72 2.21 25.56 -2.66
N MET A 73 3.21 25.63 -3.55
CA MET A 73 3.86 24.43 -4.07
C MET A 73 4.59 23.65 -2.98
N LEU A 74 5.22 24.33 -2.03
CA LEU A 74 5.85 23.71 -0.87
C LEU A 74 4.81 22.98 -0.01
N ARG A 75 3.71 23.64 0.32
CA ARG A 75 2.60 23.04 1.09
C ARG A 75 2.01 21.80 0.43
N ILE A 76 1.83 21.82 -0.89
CA ILE A 76 1.33 20.67 -1.65
C ILE A 76 2.32 19.50 -1.53
N ARG A 77 3.63 19.75 -1.65
CA ARG A 77 4.66 18.72 -1.49
C ARG A 77 4.69 18.14 -0.07
N GLU A 78 4.61 19.00 0.93
CA GLU A 78 4.57 18.58 2.34
C GLU A 78 3.34 17.71 2.62
N GLN A 79 2.16 18.12 2.16
CA GLN A 79 0.93 17.33 2.30
C GLN A 79 1.03 15.97 1.62
N ALA A 80 1.60 15.91 0.41
CA ALA A 80 1.81 14.65 -0.30
C ALA A 80 2.79 13.72 0.44
N THR A 81 3.84 14.29 1.05
CA THR A 81 4.80 13.54 1.85
C THR A 81 4.15 12.99 3.12
N LEU A 82 3.46 13.85 3.87
CA LEU A 82 2.74 13.44 5.08
C LEU A 82 1.70 12.35 4.79
N GLN A 83 0.97 12.45 3.67
CA GLN A 83 0.00 11.42 3.29
C GLN A 83 0.68 10.08 2.95
N ARG A 84 1.84 10.10 2.28
CA ARG A 84 2.63 8.89 2.01
C ARG A 84 3.15 8.26 3.29
N ASP A 85 3.68 9.08 4.20
CA ASP A 85 4.21 8.62 5.48
C ASP A 85 3.10 8.01 6.35
N LYS A 86 1.95 8.65 6.41
CA LYS A 86 0.77 8.12 7.10
C LYS A 86 0.35 6.77 6.53
N ASN A 87 0.23 6.66 5.21
CA ASN A 87 -0.17 5.41 4.56
C ASN A 87 0.86 4.29 4.81
N SER A 88 2.16 4.63 4.76
CA SER A 88 3.24 3.67 5.02
C SER A 88 3.26 3.21 6.48
N PHE A 89 3.01 4.13 7.42
CA PHE A 89 2.92 3.81 8.84
C PHE A 89 1.72 2.90 9.13
N GLU A 90 0.55 3.23 8.59
CA GLU A 90 -0.66 2.39 8.74
C GLU A 90 -0.43 0.98 8.18
N ALA A 91 0.21 0.86 7.00
CA ALA A 91 0.52 -0.42 6.40
C ALA A 91 1.48 -1.25 7.26
N ARG A 92 2.55 -0.63 7.78
CA ARG A 92 3.52 -1.30 8.67
C ARG A 92 2.89 -1.74 9.99
N THR A 93 2.04 -0.90 10.58
CA THR A 93 1.36 -1.22 11.84
C THR A 93 0.39 -2.38 11.65
N LYS A 94 -0.39 -2.38 10.56
CA LYS A 94 -1.26 -3.50 10.22
C LYS A 94 -0.47 -4.78 9.99
N LEU A 95 0.64 -4.71 9.27
CA LEU A 95 1.52 -5.85 9.02
C LEU A 95 2.03 -6.46 10.34
N ALA A 96 2.59 -5.65 11.25
CA ALA A 96 3.09 -6.11 12.53
C ALA A 96 1.98 -6.78 13.35
N LEU A 97 0.81 -6.14 13.44
CA LEU A 97 -0.34 -6.69 14.18
C LEU A 97 -0.79 -8.04 13.62
N PHE A 98 -0.86 -8.19 12.30
CA PHE A 98 -1.25 -9.46 11.70
C PHE A 98 -0.20 -10.55 11.90
N LEU A 99 1.10 -10.22 11.85
CA LEU A 99 2.16 -11.19 12.13
C LEU A 99 2.08 -11.72 13.58
N ASP A 100 1.83 -10.85 14.55
CA ASP A 100 1.63 -11.25 15.95
C ASP A 100 0.36 -12.12 16.10
N LEU A 101 -0.72 -11.77 15.41
CA LEU A 101 -1.95 -12.55 15.42
C LEU A 101 -1.75 -13.93 14.79
N LEU A 102 -0.96 -14.03 13.71
CA LEU A 102 -0.66 -15.30 13.06
C LEU A 102 0.12 -16.25 13.99
N ALA A 103 0.92 -15.73 14.93
CA ALA A 103 1.56 -16.59 15.95
C ALA A 103 0.54 -17.24 16.89
N ILE A 104 -0.56 -16.54 17.20
CA ILE A 104 -1.67 -17.08 17.98
C ILE A 104 -2.42 -18.15 17.17
N VAL A 105 -2.69 -17.87 15.89
CA VAL A 105 -3.33 -18.84 14.97
C VAL A 105 -2.51 -20.13 14.88
N ASP A 106 -1.18 -20.03 14.74
CA ASP A 106 -0.28 -21.18 14.70
C ASP A 106 -0.37 -22.03 15.99
N SER A 107 -0.49 -21.37 17.15
CA SER A 107 -0.61 -22.06 18.44
C SER A 107 -1.90 -22.88 18.52
N PHE A 108 -3.02 -22.31 18.04
CA PHE A 108 -4.30 -23.01 17.98
C PHE A 108 -4.28 -24.11 16.93
N ASP A 109 -3.69 -23.89 15.76
CA ASP A 109 -3.56 -24.91 14.71
C ASP A 109 -2.73 -26.09 15.20
N HIS A 110 -1.61 -25.81 15.91
CA HIS A 110 -0.80 -26.84 16.52
C HIS A 110 -1.59 -27.66 17.57
N LEU A 111 -2.37 -26.98 18.42
CA LEU A 111 -3.20 -27.62 19.44
C LEU A 111 -4.27 -28.53 18.80
N VAL A 112 -4.93 -28.06 17.75
CA VAL A 112 -5.92 -28.84 17.01
C VAL A 112 -5.29 -30.09 16.36
N LYS A 113 -4.14 -29.92 15.65
CA LYS A 113 -3.47 -31.03 14.95
C LYS A 113 -2.88 -32.08 15.88
N HIS A 114 -2.44 -31.70 17.10
CA HIS A 114 -1.78 -32.62 18.03
C HIS A 114 -2.71 -33.09 19.15
N GLY A 115 -3.86 -32.45 19.35
CA GLY A 115 -4.84 -32.84 20.33
C GLY A 115 -5.73 -34.02 19.90
N GLU A 116 -5.73 -34.41 18.63
CA GLU A 116 -6.56 -35.49 18.09
C GLU A 116 -6.23 -36.89 18.60
N GLY A 117 -5.18 -37.04 19.43
CA GLY A 117 -4.71 -38.34 19.95
C GLY A 117 -5.13 -38.69 21.37
N THR A 118 -5.78 -37.79 22.13
CA THR A 118 -6.14 -37.98 23.54
C THR A 118 -7.67 -38.09 23.71
N GLN A 119 -8.13 -39.22 24.19
CA GLN A 119 -9.59 -39.56 24.34
C GLN A 119 -10.34 -38.68 25.33
N ASP A 120 -9.68 -37.93 26.21
CA ASP A 120 -10.33 -37.19 27.28
C ASP A 120 -10.64 -35.70 26.95
N ASP A 121 -10.16 -35.14 25.83
CA ASP A 121 -10.23 -33.71 25.52
C ASP A 121 -11.09 -33.32 24.30
N SER A 122 -12.07 -34.15 23.94
CA SER A 122 -12.91 -33.88 22.76
C SER A 122 -13.64 -32.51 22.82
N SER A 123 -14.06 -32.11 24.01
CA SER A 123 -14.71 -30.79 24.19
C SER A 123 -13.72 -29.60 24.05
N LEU A 124 -12.48 -29.77 24.49
CA LEU A 124 -11.42 -28.78 24.32
C LEU A 124 -11.02 -28.61 22.85
N LEU A 125 -10.93 -29.73 22.12
CA LEU A 125 -10.65 -29.74 20.69
C LEU A 125 -11.75 -29.05 19.88
N VAL A 126 -13.03 -29.36 20.17
CA VAL A 126 -14.16 -28.69 19.53
C VAL A 126 -14.15 -27.19 19.82
N GLY A 127 -13.87 -26.78 21.05
CA GLY A 127 -13.72 -25.37 21.45
C GLY A 127 -12.57 -24.68 20.71
N SER A 128 -11.43 -25.34 20.62
CA SER A 128 -10.24 -24.82 19.94
C SER A 128 -10.46 -24.67 18.42
N GLN A 129 -11.11 -25.64 17.78
CA GLN A 129 -11.50 -25.56 16.37
C GLN A 129 -12.46 -24.39 16.11
N ALA A 130 -13.42 -24.16 17.01
CA ALA A 130 -14.35 -23.04 16.90
C ALA A 130 -13.61 -21.68 16.99
N VAL A 131 -12.65 -21.53 17.93
CA VAL A 131 -11.83 -20.35 18.07
C VAL A 131 -10.95 -20.13 16.82
N LEU A 132 -10.30 -21.18 16.34
CA LEU A 132 -9.48 -21.14 15.12
C LEU A 132 -10.33 -20.72 13.91
N GLY A 133 -11.56 -21.24 13.79
CA GLY A 133 -12.50 -20.84 12.76
C GLY A 133 -12.87 -19.36 12.83
N GLN A 134 -13.09 -18.80 14.03
CA GLN A 134 -13.37 -17.39 14.23
C GLN A 134 -12.16 -16.52 13.90
N LEU A 135 -10.94 -16.93 14.26
CA LEU A 135 -9.71 -16.23 13.91
C LEU A 135 -9.50 -16.20 12.39
N ASN A 136 -9.66 -17.32 11.72
CA ASN A 136 -9.56 -17.37 10.25
C ASN A 136 -10.61 -16.50 9.57
N GLN A 137 -11.84 -16.47 10.10
CA GLN A 137 -12.89 -15.60 9.58
C GLN A 137 -12.58 -14.11 9.82
N PHE A 138 -12.00 -13.77 10.98
CA PHE A 138 -11.53 -12.42 11.27
C PHE A 138 -10.43 -12.01 10.29
N LEU A 139 -9.44 -12.85 10.06
CA LEU A 139 -8.35 -12.62 9.09
C LEU A 139 -8.90 -12.36 7.69
N ALA A 140 -9.81 -13.24 7.21
CA ALA A 140 -10.42 -13.12 5.89
C ALA A 140 -11.20 -11.81 5.71
N ARG A 141 -11.96 -11.37 6.73
CA ARG A 141 -12.68 -10.07 6.69
C ARG A 141 -11.73 -8.86 6.59
N ASN A 142 -10.50 -9.02 7.08
CA ASN A 142 -9.46 -7.99 6.98
C ASN A 142 -8.56 -8.15 5.75
N GLY A 143 -8.93 -9.03 4.81
CA GLY A 143 -8.20 -9.25 3.56
C GLY A 143 -6.96 -10.13 3.71
N VAL A 144 -6.78 -10.80 4.88
CA VAL A 144 -5.70 -11.75 5.11
C VAL A 144 -6.20 -13.16 4.74
N HIS A 145 -5.55 -13.76 3.76
CA HIS A 145 -5.90 -15.06 3.22
C HIS A 145 -4.74 -16.05 3.36
N LYS A 146 -5.09 -17.28 3.73
CA LYS A 146 -4.17 -18.40 3.76
C LYS A 146 -3.76 -18.77 2.32
N LEU A 147 -2.51 -19.17 2.11
CA LEU A 147 -2.05 -19.77 0.86
C LEU A 147 -2.58 -21.21 0.78
N GLU A 148 -3.42 -21.46 -0.20
CA GLU A 148 -4.07 -22.77 -0.40
C GLU A 148 -3.43 -23.54 -1.56
N GLY A 149 -3.65 -24.87 -1.59
CA GLY A 149 -3.26 -25.72 -2.71
C GLY A 149 -1.74 -25.86 -2.88
N LEU A 150 -0.97 -25.77 -1.81
CA LEU A 150 0.49 -25.89 -1.89
C LEU A 150 0.93 -27.36 -1.99
N GLU A 151 0.30 -28.27 -1.23
CA GLU A 151 0.65 -29.69 -1.21
C GLU A 151 0.37 -30.35 -2.56
N GLY A 152 1.30 -31.16 -3.03
CA GLY A 152 1.24 -31.84 -4.32
C GLY A 152 1.61 -30.96 -5.54
N ASN A 153 1.81 -29.66 -5.33
CA ASN A 153 2.23 -28.72 -6.40
C ASN A 153 3.73 -28.44 -6.34
N ALA A 154 4.26 -27.90 -7.44
CA ALA A 154 5.66 -27.48 -7.53
C ALA A 154 5.97 -26.42 -6.47
N TYR A 155 7.14 -26.50 -5.87
CA TYR A 155 7.65 -25.49 -4.94
C TYR A 155 7.84 -24.15 -5.62
N ASP A 156 7.34 -23.10 -5.01
CA ASP A 156 7.51 -21.72 -5.43
C ASP A 156 8.21 -20.90 -4.32
N SER A 157 9.43 -20.44 -4.60
CA SER A 157 10.23 -19.66 -3.66
C SER A 157 9.64 -18.28 -3.33
N ALA A 158 8.70 -17.77 -4.12
CA ALA A 158 8.03 -16.51 -3.84
C ALA A 158 6.99 -16.63 -2.71
N THR A 159 6.44 -17.83 -2.51
CA THR A 159 5.33 -18.08 -1.56
C THR A 159 5.67 -19.10 -0.48
N CYS A 160 6.76 -19.87 -0.66
CA CYS A 160 7.14 -20.96 0.23
C CYS A 160 8.59 -20.86 0.71
N GLU A 161 8.84 -21.36 1.91
CA GLU A 161 10.16 -21.54 2.52
C GLU A 161 10.37 -23.05 2.81
N ILE A 162 11.50 -23.60 2.39
CA ILE A 162 11.82 -25.02 2.59
C ILE A 162 12.28 -25.22 4.03
N ALA A 163 11.54 -26.06 4.78
CA ALA A 163 11.95 -26.52 6.10
C ALA A 163 12.86 -27.73 6.00
N ARG A 164 12.51 -28.71 5.16
CA ARG A 164 13.25 -29.94 4.94
C ARG A 164 13.10 -30.43 3.52
N VAL A 165 14.13 -31.13 3.06
CA VAL A 165 14.08 -31.90 1.83
C VAL A 165 13.86 -33.37 2.20
N VAL A 166 12.82 -33.99 1.67
CA VAL A 166 12.44 -35.37 1.98
C VAL A 166 12.81 -36.26 0.82
N ALA A 167 13.68 -37.24 1.10
CA ALA A 167 14.01 -38.30 0.15
C ALA A 167 12.90 -39.36 0.13
N ASP A 168 12.76 -40.01 -1.01
CA ASP A 168 11.86 -41.19 -1.18
C ASP A 168 10.38 -40.88 -0.82
N SER A 169 9.93 -39.66 -1.03
CA SER A 169 8.54 -39.26 -0.74
C SER A 169 7.51 -39.83 -1.73
N GLY A 170 7.97 -40.43 -2.83
CA GLY A 170 7.12 -40.88 -3.94
C GLY A 170 6.56 -39.75 -4.81
N ALA A 171 6.84 -38.46 -4.48
CA ALA A 171 6.46 -37.31 -5.25
C ALA A 171 7.59 -36.89 -6.22
N PRO A 172 7.27 -36.23 -7.33
CA PRO A 172 8.28 -35.66 -8.22
C PRO A 172 9.22 -34.71 -7.47
N ALA A 173 10.48 -34.62 -7.89
CA ALA A 173 11.42 -33.68 -7.32
C ALA A 173 10.87 -32.25 -7.35
N ASN A 174 11.24 -31.46 -6.35
CA ASN A 174 10.79 -30.07 -6.21
C ASN A 174 9.28 -29.89 -6.03
N THR A 175 8.58 -30.92 -5.53
CA THR A 175 7.16 -30.88 -5.18
C THR A 175 6.98 -30.70 -3.68
N VAL A 176 6.02 -29.89 -3.27
CA VAL A 176 5.65 -29.72 -1.85
C VAL A 176 4.98 -31.00 -1.36
N VAL A 177 5.63 -31.67 -0.43
CA VAL A 177 5.12 -32.94 0.17
C VAL A 177 4.15 -32.63 1.28
N ARG A 178 4.45 -31.65 2.12
CA ARG A 178 3.63 -31.29 3.27
C ARG A 178 3.85 -29.84 3.68
N VAL A 179 2.78 -29.16 4.13
CA VAL A 179 2.83 -27.85 4.76
C VAL A 179 2.97 -28.01 6.27
N LEU A 180 4.07 -27.53 6.83
CA LEU A 180 4.35 -27.54 8.27
C LEU A 180 3.76 -26.33 8.97
N ARG A 181 3.80 -25.17 8.32
CA ARG A 181 3.23 -23.92 8.80
C ARG A 181 2.61 -23.16 7.64
N ASP A 182 1.39 -22.70 7.85
CA ASP A 182 0.63 -22.01 6.83
C ASP A 182 1.23 -20.66 6.46
N GLY A 183 1.27 -20.36 5.17
CA GLY A 183 1.59 -19.04 4.63
C GLY A 183 0.35 -18.16 4.52
N TYR A 184 0.53 -16.85 4.59
CA TYR A 184 -0.56 -15.87 4.52
C TYR A 184 -0.19 -14.67 3.67
N LYS A 185 -1.21 -14.09 2.99
CA LYS A 185 -1.11 -12.86 2.21
C LYS A 185 -2.18 -11.85 2.62
N LEU A 186 -1.88 -10.56 2.54
CA LEU A 186 -2.81 -9.44 2.70
C LEU A 186 -3.02 -8.80 1.33
N GLY A 187 -4.16 -9.07 0.70
CA GLY A 187 -4.35 -8.77 -0.72
C GLY A 187 -3.26 -9.43 -1.56
N GLU A 188 -2.44 -8.64 -2.27
CA GLU A 188 -1.33 -9.15 -3.07
C GLU A 188 0.02 -9.21 -2.29
N MET A 189 0.06 -8.65 -1.09
CA MET A 189 1.30 -8.61 -0.30
C MET A 189 1.46 -9.88 0.53
N LEU A 190 2.58 -10.59 0.36
CA LEU A 190 2.94 -11.72 1.20
C LEU A 190 3.24 -11.24 2.63
N LEU A 191 2.49 -11.75 3.61
CA LEU A 191 2.74 -11.49 5.04
C LEU A 191 3.85 -12.39 5.58
N ARG A 192 3.74 -13.69 5.27
CA ARG A 192 4.77 -14.67 5.56
C ARG A 192 4.65 -15.86 4.59
N PRO A 193 5.77 -16.48 4.19
CA PRO A 193 5.75 -17.68 3.37
C PRO A 193 5.21 -18.88 4.16
N ALA A 194 4.70 -19.86 3.42
CA ALA A 194 4.40 -21.18 3.97
C ALA A 194 5.71 -21.93 4.21
N MET A 195 5.84 -22.61 5.36
CA MET A 195 6.97 -23.50 5.63
C MET A 195 6.61 -24.91 5.20
N VAL A 196 7.39 -25.46 4.27
CA VAL A 196 7.04 -26.71 3.59
C VAL A 196 8.18 -27.73 3.59
N ASP A 197 7.82 -29.02 3.56
CA ASP A 197 8.72 -30.11 3.21
C ASP A 197 8.63 -30.33 1.68
N VAL A 198 9.80 -30.46 1.01
CA VAL A 198 9.90 -30.59 -0.46
C VAL A 198 10.55 -31.92 -0.82
N ALA A 199 10.05 -32.59 -1.86
CA ALA A 199 10.60 -33.84 -2.36
C ALA A 199 11.98 -33.61 -3.00
N SER A 200 12.95 -34.45 -2.66
CA SER A 200 14.24 -34.52 -3.38
C SER A 200 14.11 -35.39 -4.63
N GLU A 201 15.12 -35.27 -5.50
CA GLU A 201 15.29 -36.29 -6.55
C GLU A 201 15.53 -37.67 -5.92
N PRO A 202 14.93 -38.73 -6.48
CA PRO A 202 15.21 -40.07 -6.03
C PRO A 202 16.69 -40.37 -6.19
N GLN A 203 17.38 -40.69 -5.11
CA GLN A 203 18.76 -41.14 -5.20
C GLN A 203 18.74 -42.53 -5.83
N VAL A 204 19.13 -42.63 -7.08
CA VAL A 204 19.45 -43.92 -7.71
C VAL A 204 20.73 -44.41 -7.03
N THR A 205 20.59 -45.25 -6.01
CA THR A 205 21.70 -46.04 -5.51
C THR A 205 22.12 -46.97 -6.64
N VAL A 206 23.16 -46.63 -7.35
CA VAL A 206 23.85 -47.53 -8.24
C VAL A 206 24.50 -48.54 -7.32
N GLU A 207 23.86 -49.69 -7.13
CA GLU A 207 24.53 -50.87 -6.57
C GLU A 207 25.73 -51.16 -7.48
N SER A 208 26.91 -50.87 -6.99
CA SER A 208 28.14 -51.32 -7.60
C SER A 208 28.12 -52.85 -7.50
N SER A 209 27.65 -53.49 -8.55
CA SER A 209 27.86 -54.92 -8.75
C SER A 209 29.34 -55.16 -8.83
N ASP A 210 29.86 -55.66 -7.71
CA ASP A 210 31.23 -56.20 -7.61
C ASP A 210 31.35 -57.33 -8.59
N VAL A 211 31.95 -57.06 -9.74
CA VAL A 211 32.33 -58.09 -10.71
C VAL A 211 33.51 -58.82 -10.11
N GLY A 212 33.23 -59.96 -9.45
CA GLY A 212 34.22 -60.91 -9.00
C GLY A 212 35.17 -61.28 -10.13
N LYS A 213 36.41 -61.16 -9.85
CA LYS A 213 37.52 -61.76 -10.63
C LYS A 213 37.63 -63.23 -10.22
N ASP A 214 37.40 -64.10 -11.19
CA ASP A 214 38.08 -65.35 -11.31
C ASP A 214 39.31 -65.21 -12.21
#